data_7f87e2753a887c3d12c80a85fb1cec00
#
_entry.id   7f87e2753a887c3d12c80a85fb1cec00
#
_cell.length_a   1.000
_cell.length_b   1.000
_cell.length_c   1.000
_cell.angle_alpha   90.00
_cell.angle_beta   90.00
_cell.angle_gamma   90.00
#
_symmetry.space_group_name_H-M   'P 1'
#
loop_
_entity.id
_entity.type
_entity.pdbx_description
1 polymer ?
#
loop_
_entity_poly.entity_id
_entity_poly.type
_entity_poly.pdbx_seq_one_letter_code
_entity_poly.pdbx_strand_id
1 'polypeptide(L)'
;MYPVHKGRFRIVVRQPLHKFIQIEDGKGGWMVLIVDNQPNQVTVDFRTNTVVEGSLLNKRFSRYQLARDSIESELQLHEEDADRTVSDSLEGRLEELAWKAIAENLDNVIPVYYLSLIGQYCMISPEQLSECMKEEYAFAHHPDMERVWRYYRAMQKRLPGQDYHDIELPDTTGSLHCLSEYVGHGHYVLLDFWASWCAPCVGSMPMMKKLYDTYAGRGLQIIGISLDRTREAWLSAIRRLDLPWIHLSDVKGWESIASEIYGVNAIPEIVLIDPDGKIIATGLREQELEAKLDEIFNGR
;
A
#
# COMPACT_ATOMS: atom_id res chain seq x y z
N MET A 1 29.06 -13.07 -0.28
CA MET A 1 28.82 -14.48 0.16
C MET A 1 29.79 -14.77 1.28
N TYR A 2 29.30 -15.24 2.43
CA TYR A 2 30.15 -15.59 3.57
C TYR A 2 30.47 -17.08 3.50
N PRO A 3 31.73 -17.49 3.74
CA PRO A 3 32.11 -18.89 3.69
C PRO A 3 31.45 -19.68 4.82
N VAL A 4 30.82 -20.80 4.47
CA VAL A 4 30.23 -21.74 5.44
C VAL A 4 31.25 -22.87 5.68
N HIS A 5 31.67 -23.05 6.93
CA HIS A 5 32.57 -24.13 7.32
C HIS A 5 31.88 -25.11 8.29
N LYS A 6 31.70 -26.35 7.90
CA LYS A 6 30.98 -27.39 8.67
C LYS A 6 29.57 -26.96 9.11
N GLY A 7 28.80 -26.31 8.20
CA GLY A 7 27.48 -25.83 8.48
C GLY A 7 27.41 -24.58 9.37
N ARG A 8 28.54 -23.93 9.63
CA ARG A 8 28.64 -22.71 10.43
C ARG A 8 29.23 -21.57 9.61
N PHE A 9 28.69 -20.39 9.80
CA PHE A 9 29.23 -19.15 9.27
C PHE A 9 29.34 -18.10 10.39
N ARG A 10 30.19 -17.11 10.21
CA ARG A 10 30.33 -15.98 11.13
C ARG A 10 30.14 -14.69 10.37
N ILE A 11 29.16 -13.90 10.79
CA ILE A 11 28.96 -12.54 10.32
C ILE A 11 29.40 -11.60 11.44
N VAL A 12 30.29 -10.67 11.13
CA VAL A 12 30.67 -9.61 12.05
C VAL A 12 30.08 -8.32 11.50
N VAL A 13 29.05 -7.81 12.14
CA VAL A 13 28.43 -6.52 11.81
C VAL A 13 28.89 -5.52 12.87
N ARG A 14 29.56 -4.45 12.41
CA ARG A 14 29.97 -3.33 13.26
C ARG A 14 29.11 -2.12 12.89
N GLN A 15 27.86 -2.10 13.33
CA GLN A 15 26.96 -0.99 13.09
C GLN A 15 26.14 -0.70 14.35
N PRO A 16 25.80 0.57 14.60
CA PRO A 16 25.09 0.98 15.82
C PRO A 16 23.61 0.57 15.84
N LEU A 17 23.06 0.08 14.72
CA LEU A 17 21.64 -0.24 14.57
C LEU A 17 21.44 -1.71 14.22
N HIS A 18 20.30 -2.25 14.64
CA HIS A 18 19.84 -3.55 14.20
C HIS A 18 19.70 -3.61 12.67
N LYS A 19 20.05 -4.75 12.06
CA LYS A 19 19.87 -4.98 10.62
C LYS A 19 19.16 -6.28 10.37
N PHE A 20 18.33 -6.26 9.33
CA PHE A 20 17.78 -7.48 8.77
C PHE A 20 18.77 -8.03 7.74
N ILE A 21 19.10 -9.30 7.87
CA ILE A 21 19.94 -10.02 6.91
C ILE A 21 19.20 -11.24 6.42
N GLN A 22 19.21 -11.45 5.11
CA GLN A 22 18.74 -12.68 4.51
C GLN A 22 19.89 -13.69 4.46
N ILE A 23 19.62 -14.91 4.87
CA ILE A 23 20.54 -16.03 4.75
C ILE A 23 19.89 -17.13 3.92
N GLU A 24 20.70 -17.79 3.10
CA GLU A 24 20.26 -18.85 2.18
C GLU A 24 21.14 -20.08 2.34
N ASP A 25 20.56 -21.27 2.20
CA ASP A 25 21.29 -22.54 2.28
C ASP A 25 21.88 -23.00 0.92
N GLY A 26 21.59 -22.27 -0.15
CA GLY A 26 21.99 -22.62 -1.52
C GLY A 26 21.19 -23.78 -2.13
N LYS A 27 20.13 -24.23 -1.48
CA LYS A 27 19.21 -25.28 -1.94
C LYS A 27 17.76 -24.80 -2.05
N GLY A 28 17.56 -23.48 -1.95
CA GLY A 28 16.25 -22.84 -1.99
C GLY A 28 15.67 -22.51 -0.63
N GLY A 29 16.28 -22.96 0.47
CA GLY A 29 15.91 -22.52 1.83
C GLY A 29 16.48 -21.12 2.11
N TRP A 30 15.67 -20.23 2.63
CA TRP A 30 16.09 -18.89 3.03
C TRP A 30 15.35 -18.44 4.29
N MET A 31 15.92 -17.53 5.03
CA MET A 31 15.27 -16.86 6.15
C MET A 31 15.88 -15.49 6.42
N VAL A 32 15.14 -14.64 7.12
CA VAL A 32 15.62 -13.34 7.59
C VAL A 32 15.97 -13.42 9.06
N LEU A 33 17.10 -12.86 9.43
CA LEU A 33 17.55 -12.72 10.81
C LEU A 33 17.73 -11.25 11.16
N ILE A 34 17.51 -10.93 12.42
CA ILE A 34 17.85 -9.62 12.98
C ILE A 34 19.25 -9.72 13.59
N VAL A 35 20.15 -8.89 13.08
CA VAL A 35 21.47 -8.69 13.71
C VAL A 35 21.27 -7.67 14.83
N ASP A 36 21.12 -8.13 16.04
CA ASP A 36 21.18 -7.32 17.24
C ASP A 36 22.65 -7.15 17.66
N ASN A 37 23.01 -6.00 18.20
CA ASN A 37 24.41 -5.66 18.55
C ASN A 37 24.99 -6.48 19.72
N GLN A 38 24.38 -7.61 20.02
CA GLN A 38 24.88 -8.57 21.00
C GLN A 38 25.70 -9.66 20.28
N PRO A 39 26.78 -10.16 20.86
CA PRO A 39 27.47 -11.31 20.31
C PRO A 39 26.54 -12.52 20.40
N ASN A 40 25.84 -12.82 19.33
CA ASN A 40 24.87 -13.91 19.27
C ASN A 40 25.38 -15.05 18.38
N GLN A 41 25.28 -16.26 18.90
CA GLN A 41 25.30 -17.44 18.06
C GLN A 41 23.86 -17.80 17.72
N VAL A 42 23.55 -17.79 16.43
CA VAL A 42 22.24 -18.17 15.93
C VAL A 42 22.36 -19.54 15.25
N THR A 43 21.55 -20.48 15.68
CA THR A 43 21.39 -21.77 15.02
C THR A 43 20.05 -21.79 14.32
N VAL A 44 20.05 -22.07 13.01
CA VAL A 44 18.85 -22.10 12.18
C VAL A 44 18.66 -23.48 11.58
N ASP A 45 17.41 -23.92 11.47
CA ASP A 45 17.04 -25.10 10.70
C ASP A 45 16.26 -24.64 9.44
N PHE A 46 16.91 -24.71 8.29
CA PHE A 46 16.30 -24.31 7.00
C PHE A 46 15.18 -25.26 6.53
N ARG A 47 15.09 -26.47 7.09
CA ARG A 47 13.98 -27.37 6.72
C ARG A 47 12.66 -26.95 7.35
N THR A 48 12.73 -26.27 8.47
CA THR A 48 11.58 -25.80 9.24
C THR A 48 11.51 -24.29 9.32
N ASN A 49 12.44 -23.56 8.68
CA ASN A 49 12.60 -22.10 8.77
C ASN A 49 12.59 -21.58 10.22
N THR A 50 13.21 -22.31 11.14
CA THR A 50 13.20 -21.96 12.56
C THR A 50 14.57 -21.52 13.08
N VAL A 51 14.54 -20.52 13.97
CA VAL A 51 15.68 -20.18 14.84
C VAL A 51 15.64 -21.11 16.05
N VAL A 52 16.53 -22.11 16.06
CA VAL A 52 16.65 -23.09 17.16
C VAL A 52 17.32 -22.45 18.36
N GLU A 53 18.44 -21.74 18.13
CA GLU A 53 19.17 -20.98 19.15
C GLU A 53 19.42 -19.58 18.65
N GLY A 54 19.43 -18.60 19.54
CA GLY A 54 19.65 -17.20 19.19
C GLY A 54 19.07 -16.26 20.23
N SER A 55 19.12 -14.97 19.94
CA SER A 55 18.53 -13.96 20.80
C SER A 55 17.02 -14.14 20.95
N LEU A 56 16.46 -13.62 22.03
CA LEU A 56 15.02 -13.61 22.25
C LEU A 56 14.29 -12.90 21.12
N LEU A 57 14.90 -11.84 20.58
CA LEU A 57 14.37 -11.06 19.45
C LEU A 57 14.26 -11.92 18.17
N ASN A 58 15.31 -12.67 17.81
CA ASN A 58 15.29 -13.58 16.67
C ASN A 58 14.30 -14.74 16.85
N LYS A 59 14.18 -15.29 18.06
CA LYS A 59 13.18 -16.33 18.35
C LYS A 59 11.75 -15.79 18.21
N ARG A 60 11.51 -14.55 18.66
CA ARG A 60 10.21 -13.90 18.52
C ARG A 60 9.90 -13.62 17.05
N PHE A 61 10.85 -13.05 16.30
CA PHE A 61 10.70 -12.75 14.89
C PHE A 61 10.47 -14.01 14.04
N SER A 62 11.21 -15.08 14.29
CA SER A 62 11.05 -16.36 13.60
C SER A 62 9.63 -16.95 13.71
N ARG A 63 8.93 -16.76 14.84
CA ARG A 63 7.53 -17.22 14.98
C ARG A 63 6.58 -16.53 14.00
N TYR A 64 6.75 -15.23 13.80
CA TYR A 64 5.95 -14.50 12.82
C TYR A 64 6.30 -14.90 11.38
N GLN A 65 7.60 -15.12 11.09
CA GLN A 65 8.01 -15.61 9.76
C GLN A 65 7.40 -16.98 9.45
N LEU A 66 7.45 -17.92 10.38
CA LEU A 66 6.82 -19.23 10.21
C LEU A 66 5.31 -19.15 9.94
N ALA A 67 4.62 -18.30 10.70
CA ALA A 67 3.19 -18.10 10.49
C ALA A 67 2.90 -17.49 9.10
N ARG A 68 3.71 -16.54 8.67
CA ARG A 68 3.63 -15.94 7.33
C ARG A 68 3.88 -16.98 6.24
N ASP A 69 5.00 -17.71 6.31
CA ASP A 69 5.40 -18.71 5.32
C ASP A 69 4.32 -19.81 5.17
N SER A 70 3.65 -20.16 6.26
CA SER A 70 2.51 -21.10 6.23
C SER A 70 1.33 -20.56 5.43
N ILE A 71 0.97 -19.28 5.63
CA ILE A 71 -0.14 -18.64 4.92
C ILE A 71 0.23 -18.41 3.44
N GLU A 72 1.46 -17.94 3.17
CA GLU A 72 1.96 -17.75 1.80
C GLU A 72 2.01 -19.07 1.01
N SER A 73 2.40 -20.17 1.65
CA SER A 73 2.39 -21.49 1.03
C SER A 73 0.98 -21.97 0.70
N GLU A 74 0.00 -21.67 1.55
CA GLU A 74 -1.42 -21.94 1.29
C GLU A 74 -1.94 -21.05 0.15
N LEU A 75 -1.59 -19.77 0.14
CA LEU A 75 -1.98 -18.82 -0.90
C LEU A 75 -1.48 -19.24 -2.29
N GLN A 76 -0.23 -19.72 -2.40
CA GLN A 76 0.34 -20.22 -3.66
C GLN A 76 -0.46 -21.38 -4.26
N LEU A 77 -1.12 -22.18 -3.45
CA LEU A 77 -1.97 -23.28 -3.94
C LEU A 77 -3.27 -22.78 -4.59
N HIS A 78 -3.68 -21.55 -4.31
CA HIS A 78 -4.92 -20.93 -4.76
C HIS A 78 -4.72 -19.76 -5.73
N GLU A 79 -3.49 -19.50 -6.19
CA GLU A 79 -3.18 -18.38 -7.11
C GLU A 79 -3.92 -18.45 -8.46
N GLU A 80 -4.20 -19.66 -8.93
CA GLU A 80 -4.87 -19.90 -10.23
C GLU A 80 -6.40 -20.07 -10.10
N ASP A 81 -6.95 -20.01 -8.88
CA ASP A 81 -8.37 -20.20 -8.66
C ASP A 81 -9.19 -19.02 -9.24
N ALA A 82 -10.22 -19.33 -10.01
CA ALA A 82 -11.13 -18.31 -10.55
C ALA A 82 -11.98 -17.65 -9.45
N ASP A 83 -12.25 -18.36 -8.35
CA ASP A 83 -12.90 -17.83 -7.14
C ASP A 83 -11.84 -17.34 -6.15
N ARG A 84 -11.77 -16.05 -5.99
CA ARG A 84 -10.79 -15.40 -5.11
C ARG A 84 -11.14 -15.42 -3.61
N THR A 85 -12.27 -15.99 -3.22
CA THR A 85 -12.74 -15.96 -1.83
C THR A 85 -11.70 -16.51 -0.84
N VAL A 86 -11.02 -17.61 -1.22
CA VAL A 86 -9.97 -18.21 -0.38
C VAL A 86 -8.73 -17.33 -0.37
N SER A 87 -8.28 -16.85 -1.53
CA SER A 87 -7.11 -15.98 -1.66
C SER A 87 -7.30 -14.68 -0.87
N ASP A 88 -8.46 -14.03 -0.98
CA ASP A 88 -8.78 -12.78 -0.26
C ASP A 88 -8.79 -13.02 1.27
N SER A 89 -9.29 -14.17 1.72
CA SER A 89 -9.25 -14.55 3.13
C SER A 89 -7.82 -14.76 3.64
N LEU A 90 -6.94 -15.38 2.84
CA LEU A 90 -5.54 -15.62 3.19
C LEU A 90 -4.73 -14.32 3.18
N GLU A 91 -4.98 -13.43 2.22
CA GLU A 91 -4.40 -12.09 2.19
C GLU A 91 -4.79 -11.29 3.44
N GLY A 92 -6.05 -11.34 3.88
CA GLY A 92 -6.51 -10.74 5.14
C GLY A 92 -5.77 -11.30 6.36
N ARG A 93 -5.53 -12.62 6.41
CA ARG A 93 -4.75 -13.25 7.50
C ARG A 93 -3.28 -12.82 7.50
N LEU A 94 -2.67 -12.57 6.33
CA LEU A 94 -1.31 -12.01 6.23
C LEU A 94 -1.26 -10.58 6.79
N GLU A 95 -2.26 -9.79 6.47
CA GLU A 95 -2.39 -8.42 6.99
C GLU A 95 -2.55 -8.42 8.52
N GLU A 96 -3.48 -9.21 9.06
CA GLU A 96 -3.68 -9.37 10.51
C GLU A 96 -2.40 -9.80 11.22
N LEU A 97 -1.66 -10.75 10.64
CA LEU A 97 -0.38 -11.22 11.18
C LEU A 97 0.66 -10.09 11.23
N ALA A 98 0.74 -9.27 10.17
CA ALA A 98 1.66 -8.16 10.11
C ALA A 98 1.32 -7.09 11.17
N TRP A 99 0.06 -6.72 11.30
CA TRP A 99 -0.40 -5.79 12.34
C TRP A 99 -0.17 -6.32 13.74
N LYS A 100 -0.39 -7.60 13.98
CA LYS A 100 -0.07 -8.25 15.25
C LYS A 100 1.43 -8.19 15.55
N ALA A 101 2.27 -8.48 14.56
CA ALA A 101 3.72 -8.41 14.73
C ALA A 101 4.19 -6.99 15.05
N ILE A 102 3.57 -5.97 14.48
CA ILE A 102 3.84 -4.56 14.78
C ILE A 102 3.39 -4.24 16.21
N ALA A 103 2.11 -4.47 16.54
CA ALA A 103 1.51 -4.08 17.81
C ALA A 103 2.19 -4.73 19.04
N GLU A 104 2.63 -5.98 18.91
CA GLU A 104 3.29 -6.72 19.99
C GLU A 104 4.79 -6.38 20.16
N ASN A 105 5.35 -5.48 19.32
CA ASN A 105 6.80 -5.22 19.25
C ASN A 105 7.18 -3.74 19.14
N LEU A 106 6.36 -2.83 19.65
CA LEU A 106 6.62 -1.38 19.56
C LEU A 106 7.91 -0.96 20.31
N ASP A 107 8.42 -1.82 21.19
CA ASP A 107 9.64 -1.63 21.99
C ASP A 107 10.94 -2.11 21.29
N ASN A 108 10.83 -2.63 20.06
CA ASN A 108 11.97 -3.22 19.35
C ASN A 108 11.89 -3.00 17.84
N VAL A 109 12.75 -3.64 17.05
CA VAL A 109 12.92 -3.36 15.59
C VAL A 109 12.06 -4.26 14.68
N ILE A 110 11.32 -5.21 15.21
CA ILE A 110 10.46 -6.10 14.40
C ILE A 110 9.48 -5.31 13.52
N PRO A 111 8.84 -4.22 14.00
CA PRO A 111 7.93 -3.42 13.18
C PRO A 111 8.55 -2.89 11.89
N VAL A 112 9.84 -2.59 11.86
CA VAL A 112 10.54 -2.11 10.65
C VAL A 112 10.35 -3.07 9.48
N TYR A 113 10.50 -4.37 9.74
CA TYR A 113 10.34 -5.38 8.70
C TYR A 113 8.93 -5.37 8.11
N TYR A 114 7.92 -5.40 8.96
CA TYR A 114 6.52 -5.47 8.53
C TYR A 114 6.01 -4.17 7.92
N LEU A 115 6.34 -3.02 8.51
CA LEU A 115 6.00 -1.71 7.94
C LEU A 115 6.66 -1.49 6.58
N SER A 116 7.89 -1.97 6.39
CA SER A 116 8.57 -1.90 5.10
C SER A 116 7.89 -2.78 4.04
N LEU A 117 7.39 -3.95 4.40
CA LEU A 117 6.63 -4.83 3.52
C LEU A 117 5.25 -4.23 3.18
N ILE A 118 4.48 -3.84 4.20
CA ILE A 118 3.15 -3.25 4.02
C ILE A 118 3.25 -1.99 3.15
N GLY A 119 4.28 -1.15 3.35
CA GLY A 119 4.52 0.03 2.52
C GLY A 119 4.85 -0.28 1.05
N GLN A 120 5.23 -1.52 0.71
CA GLN A 120 5.39 -1.95 -0.69
C GLN A 120 4.04 -2.28 -1.36
N TYR A 121 3.10 -2.81 -0.60
CA TYR A 121 1.82 -3.30 -1.11
C TYR A 121 0.67 -2.30 -0.95
N CYS A 122 0.94 -1.11 -0.39
CA CYS A 122 -0.02 0.01 -0.29
C CYS A 122 -1.35 -0.33 0.40
N MET A 123 -1.28 -1.15 1.45
CA MET A 123 -2.42 -1.76 2.11
C MET A 123 -2.66 -1.19 3.52
N ILE A 124 -2.25 0.05 3.79
CA ILE A 124 -2.35 0.64 5.13
C ILE A 124 -3.34 1.79 5.11
N SER A 125 -4.35 1.74 5.99
CA SER A 125 -5.18 2.91 6.23
C SER A 125 -4.36 4.03 6.89
N PRO A 126 -4.68 5.31 6.63
CA PRO A 126 -4.03 6.44 7.31
C PRO A 126 -4.08 6.34 8.82
N GLU A 127 -5.20 5.86 9.38
CA GLU A 127 -5.44 5.73 10.81
C GLU A 127 -4.49 4.68 11.42
N GLN A 128 -4.45 3.48 10.84
CA GLN A 128 -3.56 2.40 11.28
C GLN A 128 -2.09 2.82 11.23
N LEU A 129 -1.68 3.47 10.13
CA LEU A 129 -0.31 3.94 10.00
C LEU A 129 0.02 5.03 11.03
N SER A 130 -0.92 5.93 11.32
CA SER A 130 -0.76 7.00 12.30
C SER A 130 -0.47 6.46 13.72
N GLU A 131 -1.09 5.34 14.09
CA GLU A 131 -0.84 4.71 15.40
C GLU A 131 0.58 4.14 15.51
N CYS A 132 1.17 3.72 14.39
CA CYS A 132 2.51 3.14 14.35
C CYS A 132 3.62 4.18 14.11
N MET A 133 3.29 5.36 13.57
CA MET A 133 4.26 6.38 13.18
C MET A 133 4.47 7.44 14.27
N LYS A 134 4.93 6.98 15.45
CA LYS A 134 5.30 7.85 16.57
C LYS A 134 6.80 7.86 16.77
N GLU A 135 7.38 9.04 16.91
CA GLU A 135 8.84 9.22 17.08
C GLU A 135 9.40 8.59 18.36
N GLU A 136 8.54 8.35 19.36
CA GLU A 136 8.91 7.73 20.63
C GLU A 136 9.18 6.23 20.53
N TYR A 137 8.78 5.56 19.45
CA TYR A 137 9.02 4.14 19.28
C TYR A 137 10.48 3.84 18.93
N ALA A 138 11.01 2.76 19.50
CA ALA A 138 12.41 2.36 19.36
C ALA A 138 12.86 2.19 17.89
N PHE A 139 11.93 1.86 17.01
CA PHE A 139 12.19 1.63 15.58
C PHE A 139 12.01 2.88 14.70
N ALA A 140 11.44 3.96 15.22
CA ALA A 140 11.05 5.13 14.43
C ALA A 140 12.21 5.74 13.62
N HIS A 141 13.40 5.75 14.22
CA HIS A 141 14.62 6.31 13.60
C HIS A 141 15.48 5.27 12.87
N HIS A 142 14.94 4.06 12.64
CA HIS A 142 15.66 3.07 11.86
C HIS A 142 15.78 3.52 10.39
N PRO A 143 16.95 3.38 9.73
CA PRO A 143 17.13 3.86 8.34
C PRO A 143 16.10 3.30 7.36
N ASP A 144 15.68 2.05 7.51
CA ASP A 144 14.71 1.42 6.63
C ASP A 144 13.29 1.97 6.81
N MET A 145 13.04 2.76 7.88
CA MET A 145 11.78 3.48 8.09
C MET A 145 11.67 4.76 7.25
N GLU A 146 12.75 5.25 6.64
CA GLU A 146 12.71 6.51 5.87
C GLU A 146 11.66 6.48 4.75
N ARG A 147 11.55 5.33 4.05
CA ARG A 147 10.52 5.14 3.02
C ARG A 147 9.12 5.16 3.61
N VAL A 148 8.91 4.52 4.75
CA VAL A 148 7.61 4.47 5.45
C VAL A 148 7.23 5.86 5.95
N TRP A 149 8.18 6.61 6.53
CA TRP A 149 7.97 8.01 6.93
C TRP A 149 7.62 8.92 5.76
N ARG A 150 8.25 8.74 4.61
CA ARG A 150 7.92 9.50 3.40
C ARG A 150 6.49 9.19 2.95
N TYR A 151 6.10 7.92 2.94
CA TYR A 151 4.74 7.50 2.63
C TYR A 151 3.72 8.10 3.61
N TYR A 152 3.99 7.99 4.92
CA TYR A 152 3.14 8.56 5.95
C TYR A 152 2.95 10.08 5.77
N ARG A 153 4.04 10.83 5.59
CA ARG A 153 3.96 12.27 5.33
C ARG A 153 3.19 12.61 4.05
N ALA A 154 3.30 11.79 3.03
CA ALA A 154 2.54 11.96 1.80
C ALA A 154 1.03 11.75 2.04
N MET A 155 0.66 10.71 2.79
CA MET A 155 -0.75 10.45 3.15
C MET A 155 -1.37 11.59 3.97
N GLN A 156 -0.58 12.28 4.80
CA GLN A 156 -1.07 13.42 5.59
C GLN A 156 -1.65 14.55 4.73
N LYS A 157 -1.29 14.64 3.46
CA LYS A 157 -1.77 15.66 2.52
C LYS A 157 -3.22 15.45 2.07
N ARG A 158 -3.77 14.26 2.27
CA ARG A 158 -5.12 13.89 1.83
C ARG A 158 -6.00 13.25 2.91
N LEU A 159 -5.71 13.55 4.18
CA LEU A 159 -6.52 13.03 5.29
C LEU A 159 -7.95 13.55 5.26
N PRO A 160 -8.93 12.74 5.65
CA PRO A 160 -10.30 13.20 5.84
C PRO A 160 -10.39 14.43 6.76
N GLY A 161 -11.26 15.36 6.40
CA GLY A 161 -11.45 16.64 7.09
C GLY A 161 -10.63 17.81 6.53
N GLN A 162 -9.63 17.55 5.68
CA GLN A 162 -8.87 18.60 4.99
C GLN A 162 -9.62 19.13 3.76
N ASP A 163 -9.26 20.35 3.36
CA ASP A 163 -9.69 20.87 2.07
C ASP A 163 -9.01 20.13 0.93
N TYR A 164 -9.71 19.97 -0.20
CA TYR A 164 -9.09 19.47 -1.41
C TYR A 164 -7.96 20.40 -1.88
N HIS A 165 -7.06 19.90 -2.67
CA HIS A 165 -6.00 20.69 -3.29
C HIS A 165 -6.38 20.96 -4.73
N ASP A 166 -6.47 22.25 -5.09
CA ASP A 166 -6.70 22.63 -6.50
C ASP A 166 -5.44 22.36 -7.32
N ILE A 167 -5.62 21.68 -8.43
CA ILE A 167 -4.57 21.38 -9.42
C ILE A 167 -5.07 21.62 -10.82
N GLU A 168 -4.17 22.04 -11.70
CA GLU A 168 -4.47 22.25 -13.12
C GLU A 168 -3.83 21.13 -13.94
N LEU A 169 -4.63 20.42 -14.72
CA LEU A 169 -4.20 19.31 -15.57
C LEU A 169 -4.86 19.37 -16.95
N PRO A 170 -4.18 18.90 -18.02
CA PRO A 170 -4.78 18.73 -19.32
C PRO A 170 -5.83 17.61 -19.35
N ASP A 171 -6.90 17.84 -20.10
CA ASP A 171 -7.88 16.81 -20.45
C ASP A 171 -7.43 15.96 -21.66
N THR A 172 -8.32 15.09 -22.13
CA THR A 172 -8.09 14.24 -23.32
C THR A 172 -7.92 15.01 -24.62
N THR A 173 -8.28 16.29 -24.68
CA THR A 173 -8.07 17.18 -25.84
C THR A 173 -6.77 17.97 -25.74
N GLY A 174 -6.24 18.12 -24.52
CA GLY A 174 -5.07 18.94 -24.17
C GLY A 174 -5.48 20.30 -23.58
N SER A 175 -6.79 20.54 -23.36
CA SER A 175 -7.28 21.73 -22.67
C SER A 175 -7.01 21.63 -21.18
N LEU A 176 -6.53 22.73 -20.57
CA LEU A 176 -6.25 22.78 -19.14
C LEU A 176 -7.54 22.97 -18.34
N HIS A 177 -7.65 22.23 -17.25
CA HIS A 177 -8.75 22.26 -16.31
C HIS A 177 -8.24 22.26 -14.87
N CYS A 178 -8.82 23.12 -14.03
CA CYS A 178 -8.60 23.12 -12.59
C CYS A 178 -9.65 22.23 -11.90
N LEU A 179 -9.28 21.55 -10.81
CA LEU A 179 -10.25 20.80 -10.03
C LEU A 179 -11.36 21.67 -9.45
N SER A 180 -11.08 22.97 -9.21
CA SER A 180 -12.06 23.97 -8.79
C SER A 180 -13.22 24.18 -9.78
N GLU A 181 -13.09 23.74 -11.03
CA GLU A 181 -14.20 23.72 -11.99
C GLU A 181 -15.26 22.65 -11.66
N TYR A 182 -14.91 21.68 -10.84
CA TYR A 182 -15.74 20.51 -10.53
C TYR A 182 -16.09 20.41 -9.04
N VAL A 183 -15.21 20.87 -8.16
CA VAL A 183 -15.36 20.77 -6.69
C VAL A 183 -16.04 22.02 -6.14
N GLY A 184 -16.87 21.87 -5.12
CA GLY A 184 -17.55 23.00 -4.46
C GLY A 184 -18.83 23.47 -5.15
N HIS A 185 -19.38 22.68 -6.09
CA HIS A 185 -20.59 23.01 -6.86
C HIS A 185 -21.82 22.18 -6.48
N GLY A 186 -21.85 21.67 -5.23
CA GLY A 186 -22.97 20.87 -4.73
C GLY A 186 -22.91 19.40 -5.12
N HIS A 187 -21.79 18.96 -5.68
CA HIS A 187 -21.55 17.57 -6.07
C HIS A 187 -20.49 16.92 -5.20
N TYR A 188 -20.60 15.61 -4.99
CA TYR A 188 -19.49 14.80 -4.51
C TYR A 188 -18.53 14.52 -5.66
N VAL A 189 -17.24 14.65 -5.43
CA VAL A 189 -16.20 14.40 -6.44
C VAL A 189 -15.31 13.26 -5.99
N LEU A 190 -15.21 12.24 -6.83
CA LEU A 190 -14.30 11.11 -6.65
C LEU A 190 -13.10 11.28 -7.58
N LEU A 191 -11.94 11.57 -7.03
CA LEU A 191 -10.68 11.52 -7.79
C LEU A 191 -10.19 10.06 -7.78
N ASP A 192 -10.01 9.49 -8.97
CA ASP A 192 -9.50 8.15 -9.19
C ASP A 192 -8.10 8.24 -9.81
N PHE A 193 -7.07 8.00 -9.00
CA PHE A 193 -5.68 7.93 -9.47
C PHE A 193 -5.38 6.54 -10.01
N TRP A 194 -5.14 6.46 -11.30
CA TRP A 194 -5.01 5.20 -12.02
C TRP A 194 -3.94 5.26 -13.12
N ALA A 195 -3.70 4.14 -13.81
CA ALA A 195 -2.94 4.12 -15.06
C ALA A 195 -3.34 2.91 -15.91
N SER A 196 -3.08 3.00 -17.22
CA SER A 196 -3.38 1.93 -18.17
C SER A 196 -2.60 0.63 -17.92
N TRP A 197 -1.42 0.73 -17.31
CA TRP A 197 -0.52 -0.36 -16.94
C TRP A 197 -0.79 -0.92 -15.52
N CYS A 198 -1.66 -0.28 -14.75
CA CYS A 198 -2.01 -0.72 -13.39
C CYS A 198 -3.11 -1.78 -13.48
N ALA A 199 -2.75 -3.05 -13.40
CA ALA A 199 -3.70 -4.16 -13.51
C ALA A 199 -4.83 -4.10 -12.46
N PRO A 200 -4.57 -3.83 -11.15
CA PRO A 200 -5.64 -3.66 -10.17
C PRO A 200 -6.59 -2.50 -10.50
N CYS A 201 -6.04 -1.36 -10.99
CA CYS A 201 -6.86 -0.22 -11.39
C CYS A 201 -7.80 -0.58 -12.55
N VAL A 202 -7.26 -1.26 -13.57
CA VAL A 202 -8.06 -1.73 -14.71
C VAL A 202 -9.12 -2.73 -14.27
N GLY A 203 -8.78 -3.60 -13.32
CA GLY A 203 -9.71 -4.60 -12.75
C GLY A 203 -10.90 -3.98 -12.02
N SER A 204 -10.71 -2.83 -11.35
CA SER A 204 -11.79 -2.13 -10.63
C SER A 204 -12.73 -1.30 -11.53
N MET A 205 -12.36 -1.02 -12.79
CA MET A 205 -13.16 -0.16 -13.67
C MET A 205 -14.61 -0.64 -13.91
N PRO A 206 -14.93 -1.95 -14.01
CA PRO A 206 -16.31 -2.39 -14.12
C PRO A 206 -17.18 -1.97 -12.92
N MET A 207 -16.63 -2.06 -11.70
CA MET A 207 -17.30 -1.61 -10.48
C MET A 207 -17.44 -0.09 -10.49
N MET A 208 -16.40 0.65 -10.84
CA MET A 208 -16.43 2.12 -10.95
C MET A 208 -17.51 2.59 -11.95
N LYS A 209 -17.68 1.90 -13.08
CA LYS A 209 -18.78 2.20 -14.05
C LYS A 209 -20.15 1.97 -13.41
N LYS A 210 -20.33 0.87 -12.68
CA LYS A 210 -21.60 0.60 -11.95
C LYS A 210 -21.92 1.71 -10.96
N LEU A 211 -20.92 2.19 -10.20
CA LEU A 211 -21.10 3.30 -9.26
C LEU A 211 -21.42 4.62 -9.98
N TYR A 212 -20.73 4.90 -11.08
CA TYR A 212 -21.00 6.07 -11.89
C TYR A 212 -22.44 6.07 -12.44
N ASP A 213 -22.86 4.96 -13.05
CA ASP A 213 -24.22 4.80 -13.58
C ASP A 213 -25.29 4.96 -12.47
N THR A 214 -24.97 4.51 -11.26
CA THR A 214 -25.91 4.58 -10.13
C THR A 214 -26.03 5.97 -9.53
N TYR A 215 -24.92 6.71 -9.41
CA TYR A 215 -24.86 7.92 -8.60
C TYR A 215 -24.58 9.21 -9.37
N ALA A 216 -24.15 9.17 -10.64
CA ALA A 216 -23.87 10.38 -11.42
C ALA A 216 -25.10 11.30 -11.53
N GLY A 217 -26.28 10.73 -11.82
CA GLY A 217 -27.55 11.46 -11.84
C GLY A 217 -28.03 11.97 -10.47
N ARG A 218 -27.34 11.62 -9.40
CA ARG A 218 -27.64 11.98 -8.01
C ARG A 218 -26.60 12.92 -7.39
N GLY A 219 -25.59 13.34 -8.17
CA GLY A 219 -24.59 14.30 -7.75
C GLY A 219 -23.21 13.72 -7.45
N LEU A 220 -22.87 12.54 -7.97
CA LEU A 220 -21.50 12.03 -7.98
C LEU A 220 -20.81 12.41 -9.29
N GLN A 221 -19.64 13.01 -9.23
CA GLN A 221 -18.72 13.16 -10.36
C GLN A 221 -17.48 12.30 -10.13
N ILE A 222 -17.01 11.62 -11.17
CA ILE A 222 -15.72 10.91 -11.15
C ILE A 222 -14.75 11.66 -12.04
N ILE A 223 -13.52 11.85 -11.57
CA ILE A 223 -12.41 12.44 -12.32
C ILE A 223 -11.26 11.45 -12.29
N GLY A 224 -10.97 10.80 -13.41
CA GLY A 224 -9.83 9.90 -13.54
C GLY A 224 -8.55 10.71 -13.74
N ILE A 225 -7.62 10.61 -12.79
CA ILE A 225 -6.29 11.24 -12.87
C ILE A 225 -5.28 10.17 -13.27
N SER A 226 -4.82 10.21 -14.53
CA SER A 226 -3.92 9.18 -15.04
C SER A 226 -2.45 9.46 -14.75
N LEU A 227 -1.75 8.42 -14.30
CA LEU A 227 -0.30 8.37 -14.13
C LEU A 227 0.39 7.63 -15.30
N ASP A 228 -0.18 7.67 -16.47
CA ASP A 228 0.47 7.19 -17.68
C ASP A 228 1.64 8.10 -18.08
N ARG A 229 2.62 7.54 -18.78
CA ARG A 229 3.78 8.28 -19.32
C ARG A 229 3.62 8.62 -20.81
N THR A 230 2.59 8.10 -21.43
CA THR A 230 2.28 8.39 -22.84
C THR A 230 0.80 8.64 -23.04
N ARG A 231 0.50 9.65 -23.85
CA ARG A 231 -0.88 10.03 -24.17
C ARG A 231 -1.62 8.92 -24.92
N GLU A 232 -0.90 8.18 -25.77
CA GLU A 232 -1.45 7.07 -26.56
C GLU A 232 -1.96 5.94 -25.67
N ALA A 233 -1.17 5.50 -24.67
CA ALA A 233 -1.54 4.45 -23.75
C ALA A 233 -2.77 4.84 -22.93
N TRP A 234 -2.76 6.07 -22.37
CA TRP A 234 -3.86 6.65 -21.62
C TRP A 234 -5.17 6.69 -22.43
N LEU A 235 -5.17 7.34 -23.60
CA LEU A 235 -6.35 7.48 -24.45
C LEU A 235 -6.85 6.13 -25.00
N SER A 236 -5.92 5.19 -25.28
CA SER A 236 -6.28 3.85 -25.71
C SER A 236 -7.00 3.09 -24.60
N ALA A 237 -6.54 3.21 -23.35
CA ALA A 237 -7.17 2.57 -22.20
C ALA A 237 -8.57 3.14 -21.93
N ILE A 238 -8.75 4.47 -21.96
CA ILE A 238 -10.06 5.12 -21.79
C ILE A 238 -11.05 4.55 -22.82
N ARG A 239 -10.67 4.50 -24.10
CA ARG A 239 -11.54 3.97 -25.18
C ARG A 239 -11.82 2.48 -25.01
N ARG A 240 -10.80 1.68 -24.69
CA ARG A 240 -10.93 0.22 -24.54
C ARG A 240 -11.83 -0.15 -23.37
N LEU A 241 -11.73 0.60 -22.27
CA LEU A 241 -12.51 0.37 -21.04
C LEU A 241 -13.85 1.09 -21.06
N ASP A 242 -14.07 1.95 -22.06
CA ASP A 242 -15.30 2.74 -22.23
C ASP A 242 -15.63 3.52 -20.96
N LEU A 243 -14.70 4.38 -20.52
CA LEU A 243 -14.82 5.16 -19.28
C LEU A 243 -15.54 6.49 -19.56
N PRO A 244 -16.75 6.71 -18.98
CA PRO A 244 -17.63 7.81 -19.41
C PRO A 244 -17.38 9.13 -18.68
N TRP A 245 -16.51 9.17 -17.67
CA TRP A 245 -16.27 10.35 -16.83
C TRP A 245 -15.12 11.24 -17.34
N ILE A 246 -14.82 12.27 -16.57
CA ILE A 246 -13.75 13.24 -16.87
C ILE A 246 -12.39 12.58 -16.66
N HIS A 247 -11.45 12.83 -17.57
CA HIS A 247 -10.10 12.32 -17.50
C HIS A 247 -9.06 13.41 -17.64
N LEU A 248 -8.15 13.51 -16.68
CA LEU A 248 -7.08 14.50 -16.63
C LEU A 248 -5.71 13.79 -16.48
N SER A 249 -4.67 14.33 -17.12
CA SER A 249 -3.29 13.82 -16.96
C SER A 249 -2.28 14.79 -17.57
N ASP A 250 -1.16 14.99 -16.87
CA ASP A 250 0.02 15.66 -17.41
C ASP A 250 1.02 14.68 -18.07
N VAL A 251 0.66 13.38 -18.15
CA VAL A 251 1.43 12.26 -18.71
C VAL A 251 2.87 12.16 -18.17
N LYS A 252 3.09 12.56 -16.92
CA LYS A 252 4.41 12.51 -16.27
C LYS A 252 4.60 11.28 -15.37
N GLY A 253 3.63 10.38 -15.30
CA GLY A 253 3.69 9.20 -14.43
C GLY A 253 3.77 9.61 -12.96
N TRP A 254 4.68 9.02 -12.21
CA TRP A 254 4.90 9.35 -10.80
C TRP A 254 5.43 10.76 -10.53
N GLU A 255 5.90 11.46 -11.57
CA GLU A 255 6.34 12.87 -11.51
C GLU A 255 5.18 13.84 -11.77
N SER A 256 3.95 13.36 -11.84
CA SER A 256 2.75 14.18 -12.00
C SER A 256 2.59 15.13 -10.82
N ILE A 257 2.20 16.39 -11.14
CA ILE A 257 1.88 17.38 -10.12
C ILE A 257 0.73 16.92 -9.22
N ALA A 258 -0.20 16.14 -9.75
CA ALA A 258 -1.30 15.55 -8.99
C ALA A 258 -0.79 14.54 -7.94
N SER A 259 0.16 13.66 -8.32
CA SER A 259 0.79 12.73 -7.38
C SER A 259 1.56 13.46 -6.27
N GLU A 260 2.27 14.53 -6.62
CA GLU A 260 3.04 15.31 -5.65
C GLU A 260 2.13 16.03 -4.65
N ILE A 261 1.13 16.73 -5.13
CA ILE A 261 0.24 17.57 -4.30
C ILE A 261 -0.63 16.69 -3.40
N TYR A 262 -1.24 15.64 -3.94
CA TYR A 262 -2.05 14.70 -3.16
C TYR A 262 -1.24 13.66 -2.41
N GLY A 263 0.08 13.61 -2.59
CA GLY A 263 0.96 12.63 -1.96
C GLY A 263 0.67 11.20 -2.39
N VAL A 264 0.20 11.00 -3.64
CA VAL A 264 -0.08 9.67 -4.19
C VAL A 264 1.23 9.03 -4.66
N ASN A 265 1.59 7.91 -4.07
CA ASN A 265 2.81 7.16 -4.37
C ASN A 265 2.54 5.67 -4.67
N ALA A 266 1.26 5.32 -4.73
CA ALA A 266 0.76 4.02 -5.15
C ALA A 266 -0.63 4.17 -5.78
N ILE A 267 -0.98 3.26 -6.70
CA ILE A 267 -2.30 3.18 -7.34
C ILE A 267 -2.79 1.72 -7.37
N PRO A 268 -4.11 1.49 -7.31
CA PRO A 268 -5.19 2.48 -7.29
C PRO A 268 -5.23 3.30 -6.00
N GLU A 269 -5.54 4.58 -6.12
CA GLU A 269 -5.81 5.45 -4.97
C GLU A 269 -7.03 6.31 -5.30
N ILE A 270 -7.94 6.46 -4.35
CA ILE A 270 -9.11 7.30 -4.51
C ILE A 270 -9.15 8.38 -3.44
N VAL A 271 -9.68 9.54 -3.79
CA VAL A 271 -9.96 10.64 -2.86
C VAL A 271 -11.39 11.08 -3.08
N LEU A 272 -12.23 10.91 -2.06
CA LEU A 272 -13.64 11.32 -2.10
C LEU A 272 -13.79 12.68 -1.42
N ILE A 273 -14.36 13.64 -2.15
CA ILE A 273 -14.53 15.03 -1.75
C ILE A 273 -16.04 15.34 -1.67
N ASP A 274 -16.45 16.01 -0.62
CA ASP A 274 -17.83 16.42 -0.41
C ASP A 274 -18.22 17.68 -1.20
N PRO A 275 -19.52 18.07 -1.22
CA PRO A 275 -19.98 19.25 -1.93
C PRO A 275 -19.36 20.58 -1.49
N ASP A 276 -18.80 20.64 -0.29
CA ASP A 276 -18.15 21.83 0.28
C ASP A 276 -16.63 21.87 0.01
N GLY A 277 -16.08 20.82 -0.64
CA GLY A 277 -14.67 20.72 -0.99
C GLY A 277 -13.81 20.07 0.11
N LYS A 278 -14.42 19.40 1.08
CA LYS A 278 -13.69 18.63 2.09
C LYS A 278 -13.43 17.21 1.64
N ILE A 279 -12.23 16.74 1.84
CA ILE A 279 -11.89 15.32 1.69
C ILE A 279 -12.59 14.55 2.81
N ILE A 280 -13.42 13.58 2.45
CA ILE A 280 -14.20 12.77 3.41
C ILE A 280 -13.76 11.32 3.50
N ALA A 281 -13.04 10.83 2.48
CA ALA A 281 -12.43 9.49 2.51
C ALA A 281 -11.29 9.40 1.50
N THR A 282 -10.32 8.51 1.78
CA THR A 282 -9.21 8.17 0.89
C THR A 282 -8.87 6.69 1.00
N GLY A 283 -8.28 6.12 -0.05
CA GLY A 283 -7.77 4.75 -0.05
C GLY A 283 -8.83 3.66 0.08
N LEU A 284 -10.12 3.98 -0.08
CA LEU A 284 -11.20 3.01 0.01
C LEU A 284 -11.07 1.96 -1.10
N ARG A 285 -11.27 0.70 -0.74
CA ARG A 285 -11.36 -0.41 -1.68
C ARG A 285 -12.78 -0.54 -2.23
N GLU A 286 -12.93 -1.40 -3.21
CA GLU A 286 -14.18 -1.56 -3.96
C GLU A 286 -15.43 -1.65 -3.06
N GLN A 287 -15.44 -2.55 -2.08
CA GLN A 287 -16.56 -2.76 -1.18
C GLN A 287 -16.75 -1.59 -0.20
N GLU A 288 -15.66 -1.00 0.27
CA GLU A 288 -15.69 0.14 1.19
C GLU A 288 -16.20 1.40 0.46
N LEU A 289 -15.79 1.58 -0.80
CA LEU A 289 -16.25 2.68 -1.65
C LEU A 289 -17.75 2.54 -1.93
N GLU A 290 -18.23 1.34 -2.31
CA GLU A 290 -19.65 1.08 -2.54
C GLU A 290 -20.46 1.37 -1.27
N ALA A 291 -20.02 0.86 -0.10
CA ALA A 291 -20.67 1.11 1.19
C ALA A 291 -20.68 2.60 1.54
N LYS A 292 -19.58 3.32 1.31
CA LYS A 292 -19.49 4.76 1.60
C LYS A 292 -20.42 5.60 0.71
N LEU A 293 -20.51 5.27 -0.57
CA LEU A 293 -21.44 5.93 -1.48
C LEU A 293 -22.90 5.60 -1.15
N ASP A 294 -23.19 4.36 -0.76
CA ASP A 294 -24.51 3.97 -0.27
C ASP A 294 -24.90 4.75 1.01
N GLU A 295 -23.99 4.91 1.95
CA GLU A 295 -24.19 5.75 3.15
C GLU A 295 -24.55 7.19 2.75
N ILE A 296 -23.77 7.77 1.84
CA ILE A 296 -23.96 9.18 1.40
C ILE A 296 -25.29 9.37 0.66
N PHE A 297 -25.57 8.53 -0.30
CA PHE A 297 -26.68 8.75 -1.21
C PHE A 297 -28.00 8.09 -0.77
N ASN A 298 -27.94 7.04 0.05
CA ASN A 298 -29.12 6.29 0.50
C ASN A 298 -29.38 6.43 1.99
N GLY A 299 -28.49 7.08 2.77
CA GLY A 299 -28.67 7.30 4.20
C GLY A 299 -28.66 5.99 5.02
N ARG A 300 -27.88 5.00 4.61
CA ARG A 300 -27.83 3.67 5.25
C ARG A 300 -26.49 3.41 5.89
#